data_b7abde7d16e619bfe65fdd1e69dda12f
#
_entry.id   b7abde7d16e619bfe65fdd1e69dda12f
#
_cell.length_a   1.000
_cell.length_b   1.000
_cell.length_c   1.000
_cell.angle_alpha   90.00
_cell.angle_beta   90.00
_cell.angle_gamma   90.00
#
_symmetry.space_group_name_H-M   'P 1'
#
loop_
_entity.id
_entity.type
_entity.pdbx_description
1 polymer ?
#
loop_
_entity_poly.entity_id
_entity_poly.type
_entity_poly.pdbx_seq_one_letter_code
_entity_poly.pdbx_strand_id
1 'polypeptide(L)'
;KTYKEMKQTLTTYQELTGGTPDLAPVNDGFPLSDPTAILEDLQNRMQQDFPALADLTAQTVQCDIQDVDAGLEAYSSPAFYMIPPIDALMQNTIRINRSSTADGIELYTTLAHEGYPGHLYQTVYSSLVCDTQTLPIRKLFSYGGYVEGWAYYTERISYEYAAQVLAEAEGSLGSSYPAALLCTLLAQQRDLQINLFCLLDLSLHYYGAEESELLRSLESFGLSEEQSERVYDYLRTAPAVYLKYYVGYLEMNALKKRAELQWSDNFSLLRFHRFVLEAGPSDFENLTKRLKQTAAKTG
;
A
#
# COMPACT_ATOMS: atom_id res chain seq x y z
N LYS A 1 2.96 8.54 -17.15
CA LYS A 1 4.25 8.56 -16.43
C LYS A 1 4.68 7.12 -16.13
N THR A 2 3.95 6.37 -15.33
CA THR A 2 4.26 4.99 -14.89
C THR A 2 4.54 4.03 -16.06
N TYR A 3 3.73 4.07 -17.12
CA TYR A 3 3.98 3.25 -18.33
C TYR A 3 5.34 3.52 -19.00
N LYS A 4 5.76 4.79 -19.01
CA LYS A 4 7.08 5.17 -19.55
C LYS A 4 8.22 4.68 -18.66
N GLU A 5 8.04 4.79 -17.36
CA GLU A 5 8.98 4.29 -16.35
C GLU A 5 9.10 2.77 -16.44
N MET A 6 7.99 2.05 -16.57
CA MET A 6 7.97 0.59 -16.74
C MET A 6 8.72 0.15 -18.01
N LYS A 7 8.51 0.83 -19.15
CA LYS A 7 9.29 0.55 -20.36
C LYS A 7 10.80 0.74 -20.16
N GLN A 8 11.21 1.75 -19.42
CA GLN A 8 12.61 2.00 -19.12
C GLN A 8 13.19 0.89 -18.22
N THR A 9 12.45 0.47 -17.19
CA THR A 9 12.86 -0.65 -16.33
C THR A 9 12.99 -1.96 -17.12
N LEU A 10 12.05 -2.26 -18.02
CA LEU A 10 12.11 -3.40 -18.93
C LEU A 10 13.36 -3.37 -19.82
N THR A 11 13.65 -2.21 -20.41
CA THR A 11 14.86 -2.05 -21.23
C THR A 11 16.12 -2.30 -20.42
N THR A 12 16.22 -1.73 -19.23
CA THR A 12 17.36 -1.94 -18.31
C THR A 12 17.51 -3.41 -17.95
N TYR A 13 16.41 -4.10 -17.64
CA TYR A 13 16.45 -5.53 -17.34
C TYR A 13 16.96 -6.36 -18.53
N GLN A 14 16.47 -6.09 -19.74
CA GLN A 14 16.87 -6.77 -20.96
C GLN A 14 18.36 -6.55 -21.28
N GLU A 15 18.86 -5.33 -21.12
CA GLU A 15 20.28 -4.99 -21.32
C GLU A 15 21.20 -5.75 -20.35
N LEU A 16 20.75 -5.97 -19.11
CA LEU A 16 21.54 -6.64 -18.09
C LEU A 16 21.52 -8.16 -18.18
N THR A 17 20.36 -8.72 -18.49
CA THR A 17 20.14 -10.18 -18.42
C THR A 17 20.15 -10.86 -19.79
N GLY A 18 20.00 -10.08 -20.86
CA GLY A 18 19.85 -10.59 -22.24
C GLY A 18 18.49 -11.28 -22.48
N GLY A 19 17.56 -11.24 -21.52
CA GLY A 19 16.26 -11.93 -21.59
C GLY A 19 15.06 -11.03 -21.30
N THR A 20 13.87 -11.56 -21.50
CA THR A 20 12.63 -10.94 -21.04
C THR A 20 12.37 -11.30 -19.58
N PRO A 21 11.86 -10.37 -18.72
CA PRO A 21 11.55 -10.69 -17.35
C PRO A 21 10.43 -11.73 -17.28
N ASP A 22 10.66 -12.76 -16.49
CA ASP A 22 9.62 -13.69 -16.04
C ASP A 22 9.34 -13.37 -14.57
N LEU A 23 8.14 -12.94 -14.26
CA LEU A 23 7.75 -12.51 -12.93
C LEU A 23 7.21 -13.67 -12.06
N ALA A 24 6.72 -14.73 -12.69
CA ALA A 24 6.14 -15.86 -11.98
C ALA A 24 7.16 -16.59 -11.06
N PRO A 25 8.36 -16.98 -11.54
CA PRO A 25 9.34 -17.63 -10.67
C PRO A 25 9.78 -16.78 -9.48
N VAL A 26 9.78 -15.45 -9.61
CA VAL A 26 10.16 -14.55 -8.52
C VAL A 26 9.08 -14.50 -7.45
N ASN A 27 7.83 -14.54 -7.87
CA ASN A 27 6.70 -14.62 -6.94
C ASN A 27 6.63 -15.99 -6.27
N ASP A 28 6.66 -17.07 -7.04
CA ASP A 28 6.51 -18.43 -6.56
C ASP A 28 7.71 -18.92 -5.71
N GLY A 29 8.91 -18.38 -5.98
CA GLY A 29 10.14 -18.67 -5.26
C GLY A 29 10.44 -17.74 -4.08
N PHE A 30 9.51 -16.88 -3.69
CA PHE A 30 9.73 -15.95 -2.59
C PHE A 30 9.96 -16.67 -1.27
N PRO A 31 11.01 -16.33 -0.48
CA PRO A 31 11.44 -17.14 0.67
C PRO A 31 10.48 -17.15 1.86
N LEU A 32 9.59 -16.15 1.95
CA LEU A 32 8.66 -15.99 3.05
C LEU A 32 7.23 -16.33 2.60
N SER A 33 6.61 -17.33 3.21
CA SER A 33 5.24 -17.79 2.90
C SER A 33 4.32 -17.83 4.13
N ASP A 34 4.89 -17.86 5.34
CA ASP A 34 4.10 -17.78 6.57
C ASP A 34 3.71 -16.32 6.87
N PRO A 35 2.41 -16.01 7.00
CA PRO A 35 1.96 -14.63 7.23
C PRO A 35 2.51 -13.99 8.51
N THR A 36 2.73 -14.79 9.57
CA THR A 36 3.30 -14.28 10.82
C THR A 36 4.76 -13.90 10.63
N ALA A 37 5.54 -14.78 9.97
CA ALA A 37 6.93 -14.47 9.63
C ALA A 37 7.07 -13.26 8.69
N ILE A 38 6.14 -13.09 7.77
CA ILE A 38 6.08 -11.89 6.89
C ILE A 38 5.86 -10.63 7.73
N LEU A 39 4.91 -10.62 8.66
CA LEU A 39 4.66 -9.46 9.53
C LEU A 39 5.86 -9.13 10.41
N GLU A 40 6.56 -10.13 10.93
CA GLU A 40 7.79 -9.96 11.72
C GLU A 40 8.92 -9.35 10.86
N ASP A 41 9.11 -9.83 9.64
CA ASP A 41 10.10 -9.27 8.70
C ASP A 41 9.78 -7.82 8.36
N LEU A 42 8.53 -7.51 8.02
CA LEU A 42 8.07 -6.15 7.74
C LEU A 42 8.28 -5.20 8.94
N GLN A 43 7.97 -5.65 10.17
CA GLN A 43 8.24 -4.88 11.39
C GLN A 43 9.72 -4.59 11.59
N ASN A 44 10.59 -5.54 11.27
CA ASN A 44 12.03 -5.35 11.38
C ASN A 44 12.56 -4.36 10.34
N ARG A 45 12.12 -4.48 9.08
CA ARG A 45 12.61 -3.61 7.98
C ARG A 45 12.13 -2.16 8.11
N MET A 46 10.92 -1.95 8.63
CA MET A 46 10.39 -0.59 8.77
C MET A 46 11.06 0.25 9.87
N GLN A 47 11.82 -0.33 10.79
CA GLN A 47 12.34 0.36 12.00
C GLN A 47 13.16 1.60 11.71
N GLN A 48 13.88 1.64 10.60
CA GLN A 48 14.72 2.78 10.25
C GLN A 48 13.90 4.00 9.82
N ASP A 49 12.80 3.77 9.12
CA ASP A 49 12.06 4.80 8.40
C ASP A 49 10.70 5.14 9.04
N PHE A 50 10.27 4.36 10.03
CA PHE A 50 8.99 4.56 10.71
C PHE A 50 9.18 4.68 12.23
N PRO A 51 8.41 5.57 12.91
CA PRO A 51 8.52 5.72 14.36
C PRO A 51 8.06 4.45 15.10
N ALA A 52 8.79 4.08 16.16
CA ALA A 52 8.48 2.87 16.90
C ALA A 52 7.20 3.01 17.73
N LEU A 53 6.34 1.99 17.72
CA LEU A 53 5.16 1.93 18.60
C LEU A 53 5.55 1.86 20.07
N ALA A 54 6.72 1.26 20.37
CA ALA A 54 7.27 1.18 21.72
C ALA A 54 7.57 2.56 22.36
N ASP A 55 7.72 3.60 21.54
CA ASP A 55 7.89 4.99 22.04
C ASP A 55 6.57 5.54 22.62
N LEU A 56 5.43 4.96 22.26
CA LEU A 56 4.10 5.44 22.63
C LEU A 56 3.42 4.56 23.69
N THR A 57 3.76 3.29 23.77
CA THR A 57 3.14 2.34 24.71
C THR A 57 4.10 1.23 25.11
N ALA A 58 3.99 0.81 26.38
CA ALA A 58 4.69 -0.38 26.88
C ALA A 58 3.92 -1.70 26.56
N GLN A 59 2.69 -1.60 26.04
CA GLN A 59 1.90 -2.77 25.69
C GLN A 59 2.34 -3.32 24.32
N THR A 60 2.38 -4.63 24.21
CA THR A 60 2.65 -5.29 22.93
C THR A 60 1.42 -5.24 22.03
N VAL A 61 1.60 -4.75 20.82
CA VAL A 61 0.58 -4.83 19.77
C VAL A 61 0.54 -6.26 19.24
N GLN A 62 -0.58 -6.93 19.42
CA GLN A 62 -0.81 -8.28 18.92
C GLN A 62 -1.53 -8.22 17.59
N CYS A 63 -1.20 -9.13 16.68
CA CYS A 63 -1.92 -9.35 15.44
C CYS A 63 -2.21 -10.84 15.27
N ASP A 64 -3.48 -11.18 15.20
CA ASP A 64 -3.95 -12.52 14.89
C ASP A 64 -4.25 -12.63 13.40
N ILE A 65 -3.76 -13.66 12.75
CA ILE A 65 -4.02 -13.96 11.35
C ILE A 65 -5.10 -15.02 11.28
N GLN A 66 -6.18 -14.71 10.60
CA GLN A 66 -7.33 -15.60 10.44
C GLN A 66 -7.69 -15.73 8.96
N ASP A 67 -8.11 -16.92 8.55
CA ASP A 67 -8.68 -17.10 7.21
C ASP A 67 -10.11 -16.56 7.16
N VAL A 68 -10.53 -16.13 6.00
CA VAL A 68 -11.93 -15.76 5.71
C VAL A 68 -12.77 -17.05 5.69
N ASP A 69 -13.97 -17.01 6.26
CA ASP A 69 -14.90 -18.14 6.17
C ASP A 69 -15.21 -18.50 4.71
N ALA A 70 -15.18 -19.79 4.37
CA ALA A 70 -15.37 -20.28 3.01
C ALA A 70 -16.67 -19.76 2.34
N GLY A 71 -17.72 -19.53 3.12
CA GLY A 71 -18.99 -18.95 2.63
C GLY A 71 -18.92 -17.46 2.26
N LEU A 72 -17.87 -16.76 2.68
CA LEU A 72 -17.67 -15.33 2.45
C LEU A 72 -16.54 -15.04 1.43
N GLU A 73 -15.74 -16.02 1.07
CA GLU A 73 -14.57 -15.83 0.18
C GLU A 73 -14.92 -15.15 -1.14
N ALA A 74 -16.04 -15.56 -1.78
CA ALA A 74 -16.47 -14.98 -3.06
C ALA A 74 -16.83 -13.48 -2.99
N TYR A 75 -17.03 -12.96 -1.79
CA TYR A 75 -17.48 -11.58 -1.53
C TYR A 75 -16.45 -10.76 -0.77
N SER A 76 -15.31 -11.34 -0.44
CA SER A 76 -14.29 -10.71 0.39
C SER A 76 -13.09 -10.28 -0.45
N SER A 77 -12.45 -9.18 -0.04
CA SER A 77 -11.14 -8.77 -0.56
C SER A 77 -10.07 -9.85 -0.31
N PRO A 78 -8.95 -9.83 -1.03
CA PRO A 78 -7.84 -10.78 -0.84
C PRO A 78 -7.33 -10.84 0.61
N ALA A 79 -7.22 -9.68 1.26
CA ALA A 79 -7.03 -9.59 2.70
C ALA A 79 -7.66 -8.30 3.21
N PHE A 80 -7.89 -8.21 4.52
CA PHE A 80 -8.33 -6.98 5.16
C PHE A 80 -7.98 -6.95 6.65
N TYR A 81 -7.58 -5.77 7.08
CA TYR A 81 -7.37 -5.46 8.48
C TYR A 81 -8.70 -5.15 9.16
N MET A 82 -8.96 -5.79 10.29
CA MET A 82 -10.13 -5.51 11.12
C MET A 82 -9.78 -4.45 12.17
N ILE A 83 -10.39 -3.28 12.07
CA ILE A 83 -10.22 -2.22 13.06
C ILE A 83 -10.66 -2.75 14.43
N PRO A 84 -9.77 -2.73 15.45
CA PRO A 84 -10.10 -3.29 16.75
C PRO A 84 -11.15 -2.45 17.49
N PRO A 85 -11.84 -3.03 18.48
CA PRO A 85 -12.66 -2.26 19.39
C PRO A 85 -11.88 -1.16 20.10
N ILE A 86 -12.51 -0.05 20.42
CA ILE A 86 -11.86 1.13 21.01
C ILE A 86 -11.15 0.79 22.34
N ASP A 87 -11.68 -0.15 23.10
CA ASP A 87 -11.14 -0.62 24.38
C ASP A 87 -10.12 -1.76 24.25
N ALA A 88 -9.87 -2.24 23.04
CA ALA A 88 -8.95 -3.35 22.75
C ALA A 88 -7.94 -3.02 21.64
N LEU A 89 -7.47 -1.78 21.56
CA LEU A 89 -6.59 -1.27 20.49
C LEU A 89 -5.33 -2.14 20.24
N MET A 90 -4.83 -2.85 21.25
CA MET A 90 -3.65 -3.69 21.13
C MET A 90 -3.94 -5.09 20.58
N GLN A 91 -5.21 -5.46 20.38
CA GLN A 91 -5.62 -6.76 19.84
C GLN A 91 -6.14 -6.58 18.41
N ASN A 92 -5.31 -6.91 17.45
CA ASN A 92 -5.58 -6.68 16.04
C ASN A 92 -5.78 -7.99 15.30
N THR A 93 -6.53 -7.96 14.21
CA THR A 93 -6.78 -9.13 13.37
C THR A 93 -6.64 -8.74 11.90
N ILE A 94 -5.93 -9.56 11.13
CA ILE A 94 -5.93 -9.51 9.67
C ILE A 94 -6.59 -10.80 9.18
N ARG A 95 -7.56 -10.67 8.27
CA ARG A 95 -8.18 -11.80 7.61
C ARG A 95 -7.63 -11.97 6.20
N ILE A 96 -7.32 -13.21 5.83
CA ILE A 96 -6.77 -13.57 4.51
C ILE A 96 -7.78 -14.45 3.80
N ASN A 97 -8.14 -14.05 2.59
CA ASN A 97 -8.98 -14.82 1.69
C ASN A 97 -8.09 -15.74 0.83
N ARG A 98 -7.99 -17.01 1.23
CA ARG A 98 -7.10 -17.98 0.58
C ARG A 98 -7.50 -18.31 -0.86
N SER A 99 -8.75 -18.07 -1.25
CA SER A 99 -9.21 -18.31 -2.61
C SER A 99 -8.79 -17.23 -3.61
N SER A 100 -8.40 -16.04 -3.14
CA SER A 100 -8.08 -14.89 -3.99
C SER A 100 -6.75 -14.21 -3.68
N THR A 101 -6.05 -14.61 -2.61
CA THR A 101 -4.72 -14.09 -2.29
C THR A 101 -3.67 -15.03 -2.89
N ALA A 102 -2.82 -14.48 -3.74
CA ALA A 102 -1.64 -15.21 -4.20
C ALA A 102 -0.59 -15.28 -3.07
N ASP A 103 0.27 -16.29 -3.16
CA ASP A 103 1.43 -16.43 -2.28
C ASP A 103 2.59 -15.50 -2.72
N GLY A 104 3.71 -15.61 -2.05
CA GLY A 104 4.95 -14.94 -2.45
C GLY A 104 4.95 -13.44 -2.23
N ILE A 105 5.45 -12.69 -3.21
CA ILE A 105 5.57 -11.22 -3.12
C ILE A 105 4.19 -10.56 -3.00
N GLU A 106 3.17 -11.11 -3.63
CA GLU A 106 1.81 -10.56 -3.54
C GLU A 106 1.27 -10.66 -2.12
N LEU A 107 1.43 -11.80 -1.44
CA LEU A 107 1.08 -11.94 -0.03
C LEU A 107 1.90 -10.99 0.85
N TYR A 108 3.21 -10.89 0.60
CA TYR A 108 4.11 -10.02 1.35
C TYR A 108 3.68 -8.53 1.26
N THR A 109 3.39 -8.04 0.05
CA THR A 109 2.98 -6.65 -0.15
C THR A 109 1.55 -6.38 0.32
N THR A 110 0.67 -7.39 0.24
CA THR A 110 -0.68 -7.33 0.82
C THR A 110 -0.62 -7.22 2.35
N LEU A 111 0.24 -8.00 3.01
CA LEU A 111 0.44 -7.89 4.46
C LEU A 111 1.16 -6.60 4.87
N ALA A 112 1.95 -6.01 3.98
CA ALA A 112 2.47 -4.67 4.21
C ALA A 112 1.35 -3.61 4.17
N HIS A 113 0.38 -3.75 3.28
CA HIS A 113 -0.79 -2.90 3.18
C HIS A 113 -1.70 -3.02 4.41
N GLU A 114 -2.05 -4.25 4.79
CA GLU A 114 -2.99 -4.51 5.89
C GLU A 114 -2.36 -4.40 7.28
N GLY A 115 -1.08 -4.77 7.41
CA GLY A 115 -0.35 -4.88 8.66
C GLY A 115 0.67 -3.77 8.89
N TYR A 116 1.95 -4.10 8.61
CA TYR A 116 3.10 -3.25 8.85
C TYR A 116 3.84 -2.90 7.56
N PRO A 117 4.05 -1.61 7.28
CA PRO A 117 3.66 -0.39 8.03
C PRO A 117 2.30 0.20 7.62
N GLY A 118 1.37 -0.62 7.11
CA GLY A 118 0.07 -0.21 6.56
C GLY A 118 -1.02 0.09 7.60
N HIS A 119 -2.22 -0.47 7.37
CA HIS A 119 -3.44 -0.13 8.11
C HIS A 119 -3.36 -0.38 9.62
N LEU A 120 -2.88 -1.56 10.05
CA LEU A 120 -2.76 -1.89 11.46
C LEU A 120 -1.85 -0.88 12.16
N TYR A 121 -0.65 -0.70 11.62
CA TYR A 121 0.33 0.21 12.21
C TYR A 121 -0.17 1.66 12.25
N GLN A 122 -0.74 2.16 11.15
CA GLN A 122 -1.34 3.49 11.07
C GLN A 122 -2.44 3.69 12.11
N THR A 123 -3.35 2.72 12.23
CA THR A 123 -4.49 2.77 13.14
C THR A 123 -4.04 2.83 14.59
N VAL A 124 -3.14 1.93 14.99
CA VAL A 124 -2.64 1.87 16.36
C VAL A 124 -1.84 3.13 16.69
N TYR A 125 -0.89 3.51 15.81
CA TYR A 125 -0.05 4.69 16.05
C TYR A 125 -0.88 5.97 16.17
N SER A 126 -1.73 6.23 15.19
CA SER A 126 -2.55 7.44 15.18
C SER A 126 -3.54 7.48 16.35
N SER A 127 -4.10 6.34 16.76
CA SER A 127 -4.99 6.27 17.92
C SER A 127 -4.26 6.62 19.21
N LEU A 128 -3.06 6.09 19.44
CA LEU A 128 -2.26 6.39 20.61
C LEU A 128 -1.87 7.87 20.70
N VAL A 129 -1.53 8.49 19.58
CA VAL A 129 -1.15 9.92 19.55
C VAL A 129 -2.36 10.83 19.60
N CYS A 130 -3.43 10.51 18.87
CA CYS A 130 -4.58 11.39 18.70
C CYS A 130 -5.57 11.35 19.87
N ASP A 131 -5.56 10.33 20.72
CA ASP A 131 -6.53 10.17 21.81
C ASP A 131 -6.45 11.28 22.86
N THR A 132 -5.30 11.91 23.00
CA THR A 132 -5.07 12.93 24.03
C THR A 132 -5.29 14.36 23.55
N GLN A 133 -5.34 14.62 22.23
CA GLN A 133 -5.29 15.98 21.69
C GLN A 133 -6.33 16.31 20.61
N THR A 134 -7.12 15.36 20.16
CA THR A 134 -8.05 15.60 19.04
C THR A 134 -9.48 15.80 19.49
N LEU A 135 -10.16 16.73 18.80
CA LEU A 135 -11.61 16.89 18.97
C LEU A 135 -12.33 15.59 18.62
N PRO A 136 -13.20 15.07 19.48
CA PRO A 136 -13.93 13.80 19.26
C PRO A 136 -14.64 13.74 17.91
N ILE A 137 -15.07 14.87 17.38
CA ILE A 137 -15.76 14.97 16.10
C ILE A 137 -14.91 14.45 14.91
N ARG A 138 -13.58 14.54 14.97
CA ARG A 138 -12.71 13.98 13.90
C ARG A 138 -12.85 12.48 13.75
N LYS A 139 -13.18 11.76 14.83
CA LYS A 139 -13.40 10.31 14.81
C LYS A 139 -14.69 9.91 14.06
N LEU A 140 -15.57 10.86 13.80
CA LEU A 140 -16.81 10.64 13.04
C LEU A 140 -16.63 10.78 11.52
N PHE A 141 -15.50 11.33 11.06
CA PHE A 141 -15.24 11.51 9.65
C PHE A 141 -14.34 10.41 9.10
N SER A 142 -14.68 9.94 7.90
CA SER A 142 -13.84 9.02 7.14
C SER A 142 -12.95 9.82 6.17
N TYR A 143 -11.66 9.56 6.24
CA TYR A 143 -10.65 10.15 5.36
C TYR A 143 -10.03 9.05 4.48
N GLY A 144 -10.86 8.42 3.62
CA GLY A 144 -10.46 7.26 2.82
C GLY A 144 -9.19 7.48 2.01
N GLY A 145 -9.02 8.66 1.41
CA GLY A 145 -7.79 8.99 0.68
C GLY A 145 -6.53 9.03 1.55
N TYR A 146 -6.66 9.43 2.83
CA TYR A 146 -5.54 9.37 3.78
C TYR A 146 -5.25 7.91 4.19
N VAL A 147 -6.29 7.15 4.53
CA VAL A 147 -6.15 5.79 5.05
C VAL A 147 -5.63 4.85 3.98
N GLU A 148 -6.31 4.78 2.84
CA GLU A 148 -5.91 3.92 1.72
C GLU A 148 -4.65 4.44 1.00
N GLY A 149 -4.53 5.76 0.91
CA GLY A 149 -3.34 6.39 0.32
C GLY A 149 -2.06 6.09 1.12
N TRP A 150 -2.16 6.05 2.45
CA TRP A 150 -1.06 5.59 3.31
C TRP A 150 -0.75 4.12 3.09
N ALA A 151 -1.76 3.24 3.16
CA ALA A 151 -1.56 1.81 3.03
C ALA A 151 -0.99 1.45 1.65
N TYR A 152 -1.48 2.07 0.58
CA TYR A 152 -0.91 1.86 -0.75
C TYR A 152 0.50 2.46 -0.89
N TYR A 153 0.79 3.58 -0.23
CA TYR A 153 2.14 4.16 -0.17
C TYR A 153 3.11 3.20 0.52
N THR A 154 2.71 2.54 1.59
CA THR A 154 3.55 1.57 2.31
C THR A 154 3.64 0.23 1.58
N GLU A 155 2.58 -0.21 0.90
CA GLU A 155 2.60 -1.33 -0.07
C GLU A 155 3.68 -1.09 -1.14
N ARG A 156 3.79 0.13 -1.66
CA ARG A 156 4.82 0.47 -2.64
C ARG A 156 6.24 0.41 -2.08
N ILE A 157 6.44 0.80 -0.83
CA ILE A 157 7.73 0.68 -0.15
C ILE A 157 8.09 -0.80 0.06
N SER A 158 7.13 -1.66 0.35
CA SER A 158 7.40 -3.07 0.64
C SER A 158 7.95 -3.87 -0.54
N TYR A 159 7.81 -3.41 -1.78
CA TYR A 159 8.52 -4.01 -2.92
C TYR A 159 10.05 -3.85 -2.83
N GLU A 160 10.53 -2.77 -2.20
CA GLU A 160 11.96 -2.60 -1.91
C GLU A 160 12.40 -3.57 -0.81
N TYR A 161 11.56 -3.81 0.20
CA TYR A 161 11.81 -4.82 1.23
C TYR A 161 11.82 -6.24 0.65
N ALA A 162 10.87 -6.56 -0.23
CA ALA A 162 10.83 -7.84 -0.95
C ALA A 162 12.11 -8.08 -1.76
N ALA A 163 12.63 -7.04 -2.42
CA ALA A 163 13.90 -7.13 -3.14
C ALA A 163 15.09 -7.44 -2.20
N GLN A 164 15.08 -6.89 -0.99
CA GLN A 164 16.10 -7.20 0.02
C GLN A 164 15.98 -8.65 0.51
N VAL A 165 14.76 -9.14 0.77
CA VAL A 165 14.50 -10.55 1.15
C VAL A 165 15.07 -11.51 0.09
N LEU A 166 14.80 -11.25 -1.19
CA LEU A 166 15.35 -12.05 -2.30
C LEU A 166 16.87 -12.02 -2.32
N ALA A 167 17.48 -10.83 -2.17
CA ALA A 167 18.93 -10.67 -2.18
C ALA A 167 19.61 -11.41 -1.00
N GLU A 168 19.00 -11.40 0.18
CA GLU A 168 19.49 -12.11 1.37
C GLU A 168 19.41 -13.63 1.21
N ALA A 169 18.33 -14.14 0.58
CA ALA A 169 18.15 -15.57 0.32
C ALA A 169 19.16 -16.14 -0.69
N GLU A 170 19.52 -15.37 -1.70
CA GLU A 170 20.49 -15.79 -2.73
C GLU A 170 21.95 -15.77 -2.25
N GLY A 171 22.23 -15.18 -1.10
CA GLY A 171 23.55 -15.20 -0.44
C GLY A 171 24.67 -14.50 -1.23
N SER A 172 24.34 -13.73 -2.27
CA SER A 172 25.34 -13.02 -3.08
C SER A 172 24.87 -11.62 -3.48
N LEU A 173 25.72 -10.64 -3.20
CA LEU A 173 25.59 -9.25 -3.64
C LEU A 173 25.55 -9.06 -5.17
N GLY A 174 25.89 -10.07 -5.94
CA GLY A 174 25.92 -10.03 -7.41
C GLY A 174 24.59 -10.28 -8.10
N SER A 175 23.68 -10.99 -7.44
CA SER A 175 22.36 -11.38 -7.99
C SER A 175 21.21 -10.44 -7.57
N SER A 176 21.46 -9.52 -6.67
CA SER A 176 20.43 -8.63 -6.08
C SER A 176 19.84 -7.62 -7.06
N TYR A 177 20.59 -7.21 -8.07
CA TYR A 177 20.14 -6.16 -8.99
C TYR A 177 19.01 -6.59 -9.94
N PRO A 178 19.03 -7.79 -10.56
CA PRO A 178 17.87 -8.32 -11.29
C PRO A 178 16.63 -8.49 -10.43
N ALA A 179 16.75 -8.98 -9.18
CA ALA A 179 15.64 -9.11 -8.26
C ALA A 179 14.99 -7.74 -7.92
N ALA A 180 15.80 -6.72 -7.68
CA ALA A 180 15.30 -5.35 -7.45
C ALA A 180 14.55 -4.79 -8.67
N LEU A 181 15.02 -5.06 -9.89
CA LEU A 181 14.31 -4.66 -11.12
C LEU A 181 12.98 -5.40 -11.27
N LEU A 182 12.95 -6.70 -10.98
CA LEU A 182 11.71 -7.50 -11.04
C LEU A 182 10.68 -7.02 -10.01
N CYS A 183 11.08 -6.76 -8.77
CA CYS A 183 10.21 -6.14 -7.76
C CYS A 183 9.72 -4.75 -8.21
N THR A 184 10.57 -3.95 -8.85
CA THR A 184 10.17 -2.66 -9.42
C THR A 184 9.13 -2.83 -10.53
N LEU A 185 9.28 -3.84 -11.40
CA LEU A 185 8.31 -4.14 -12.45
C LEU A 185 6.96 -4.58 -11.89
N LEU A 186 6.95 -5.47 -10.88
CA LEU A 186 5.73 -5.88 -10.17
C LEU A 186 5.01 -4.66 -9.56
N ALA A 187 5.75 -3.81 -8.90
CA ALA A 187 5.23 -2.57 -8.32
C ALA A 187 4.64 -1.63 -9.37
N GLN A 188 5.30 -1.47 -10.53
CA GLN A 188 4.81 -0.65 -11.64
C GLN A 188 3.59 -1.28 -12.34
N GLN A 189 3.53 -2.60 -12.43
CA GLN A 189 2.36 -3.32 -12.92
C GLN A 189 1.15 -3.07 -12.02
N ARG A 190 1.34 -3.15 -10.71
CA ARG A 190 0.30 -2.83 -9.71
C ARG A 190 -0.21 -1.39 -9.85
N ASP A 191 0.70 -0.41 -10.00
CA ASP A 191 0.32 0.99 -10.26
C ASP A 191 -0.51 1.14 -11.53
N LEU A 192 -0.13 0.48 -12.63
CA LEU A 192 -0.88 0.54 -13.88
C LEU A 192 -2.27 -0.05 -13.75
N GLN A 193 -2.41 -1.18 -13.04
CA GLN A 193 -3.70 -1.81 -12.78
C GLN A 193 -4.65 -0.90 -12.02
N ILE A 194 -4.21 -0.34 -10.88
CA ILE A 194 -5.04 0.58 -10.08
C ILE A 194 -5.36 1.86 -10.85
N ASN A 195 -4.40 2.38 -11.62
CA ASN A 195 -4.61 3.56 -12.45
C ASN A 195 -5.68 3.31 -13.53
N LEU A 196 -5.64 2.13 -14.17
CA LEU A 196 -6.67 1.72 -15.11
C LEU A 196 -8.06 1.71 -14.45
N PHE A 197 -8.18 1.09 -13.28
CA PHE A 197 -9.45 1.04 -12.55
C PHE A 197 -9.95 2.43 -12.14
N CYS A 198 -9.07 3.35 -11.76
CA CYS A 198 -9.43 4.74 -11.52
C CYS A 198 -9.96 5.44 -12.78
N LEU A 199 -9.33 5.21 -13.93
CA LEU A 199 -9.78 5.79 -15.19
C LEU A 199 -11.13 5.24 -15.63
N LEU A 200 -11.36 3.94 -15.46
CA LEU A 200 -12.64 3.30 -15.77
C LEU A 200 -13.76 3.75 -14.82
N ASP A 201 -13.46 3.90 -13.52
CA ASP A 201 -14.39 4.47 -12.54
C ASP A 201 -14.82 5.89 -12.93
N LEU A 202 -13.88 6.76 -13.27
CA LEU A 202 -14.18 8.10 -13.76
C LEU A 202 -14.94 8.07 -15.09
N SER A 203 -14.60 7.17 -16.01
CA SER A 203 -15.30 7.03 -17.28
C SER A 203 -16.77 6.66 -17.05
N LEU A 204 -17.03 5.70 -16.16
CA LEU A 204 -18.37 5.26 -15.82
C LEU A 204 -19.18 6.33 -15.10
N HIS A 205 -18.66 6.81 -13.96
CA HIS A 205 -19.47 7.62 -13.01
C HIS A 205 -19.45 9.11 -13.30
N TYR A 206 -18.40 9.62 -13.94
CA TYR A 206 -18.28 11.04 -14.25
C TYR A 206 -18.58 11.36 -15.71
N TYR A 207 -18.07 10.54 -16.64
CA TYR A 207 -18.27 10.78 -18.07
C TYR A 207 -19.47 10.05 -18.68
N GLY A 208 -20.08 9.08 -17.94
CA GLY A 208 -21.25 8.34 -18.38
C GLY A 208 -20.95 7.35 -19.51
N ALA A 209 -19.77 6.74 -19.50
CA ALA A 209 -19.40 5.75 -20.51
C ALA A 209 -20.32 4.50 -20.43
N GLU A 210 -20.61 3.94 -21.59
CA GLU A 210 -21.45 2.74 -21.70
C GLU A 210 -20.70 1.48 -21.26
N GLU A 211 -21.42 0.50 -20.71
CA GLU A 211 -20.87 -0.79 -20.27
C GLU A 211 -19.98 -1.44 -21.34
N SER A 212 -20.47 -1.51 -22.60
CA SER A 212 -19.73 -2.10 -23.71
C SER A 212 -18.40 -1.41 -24.03
N GLU A 213 -18.23 -0.14 -23.66
CA GLU A 213 -16.97 0.60 -23.83
C GLU A 213 -15.98 0.21 -22.76
N LEU A 214 -16.46 0.07 -21.50
CA LEU A 214 -15.63 -0.35 -20.38
C LEU A 214 -15.15 -1.79 -20.53
N LEU A 215 -16.06 -2.71 -20.90
CA LEU A 215 -15.72 -4.13 -21.13
C LEU A 215 -14.66 -4.27 -22.22
N ARG A 216 -14.84 -3.61 -23.37
CA ARG A 216 -13.83 -3.59 -24.44
C ARG A 216 -12.50 -3.02 -24.01
N SER A 217 -12.52 -1.99 -23.14
CA SER A 217 -11.29 -1.43 -22.60
C SER A 217 -10.56 -2.45 -21.73
N LEU A 218 -11.25 -3.12 -20.81
CA LEU A 218 -10.68 -4.16 -19.94
C LEU A 218 -10.10 -5.32 -20.75
N GLU A 219 -10.83 -5.83 -21.74
CA GLU A 219 -10.36 -6.89 -22.64
C GLU A 219 -9.12 -6.45 -23.43
N SER A 220 -9.05 -5.20 -23.86
CA SER A 220 -7.88 -4.66 -24.57
C SER A 220 -6.61 -4.62 -23.69
N PHE A 221 -6.77 -4.62 -22.38
CA PHE A 221 -5.70 -4.76 -21.39
C PHE A 221 -5.40 -6.22 -21.02
N GLY A 222 -6.07 -7.17 -21.63
CA GLY A 222 -5.77 -8.60 -21.50
C GLY A 222 -6.62 -9.35 -20.47
N LEU A 223 -7.68 -8.74 -19.92
CA LEU A 223 -8.62 -9.43 -19.06
C LEU A 223 -9.53 -10.34 -19.91
N SER A 224 -9.91 -11.50 -19.37
CA SER A 224 -10.94 -12.33 -19.97
C SER A 224 -12.32 -11.65 -19.86
N GLU A 225 -13.29 -12.10 -20.65
CA GLU A 225 -14.67 -11.63 -20.58
C GLU A 225 -15.21 -11.72 -19.15
N GLU A 226 -15.08 -12.87 -18.49
CA GLU A 226 -15.52 -13.09 -17.11
C GLU A 226 -14.82 -12.17 -16.09
N GLN A 227 -13.52 -11.91 -16.27
CA GLN A 227 -12.79 -10.97 -15.44
C GLN A 227 -13.26 -9.53 -15.67
N SER A 228 -13.51 -9.17 -16.91
CA SER A 228 -14.00 -7.85 -17.31
C SER A 228 -15.38 -7.55 -16.73
N GLU A 229 -16.29 -8.51 -16.77
CA GLU A 229 -17.61 -8.41 -16.17
C GLU A 229 -17.53 -8.23 -14.64
N ARG A 230 -16.70 -9.01 -13.96
CA ARG A 230 -16.51 -8.86 -12.49
C ARG A 230 -15.96 -7.48 -12.12
N VAL A 231 -14.97 -6.99 -12.86
CA VAL A 231 -14.40 -5.64 -12.62
C VAL A 231 -15.45 -4.57 -12.88
N TYR A 232 -16.21 -4.69 -13.97
CA TYR A 232 -17.30 -3.76 -14.28
C TYR A 232 -18.36 -3.71 -13.17
N ASP A 233 -18.85 -4.87 -12.75
CA ASP A 233 -19.86 -4.96 -11.68
C ASP A 233 -19.35 -4.35 -10.37
N TYR A 234 -18.08 -4.56 -10.03
CA TYR A 234 -17.48 -3.96 -8.86
C TYR A 234 -17.38 -2.44 -8.99
N LEU A 235 -16.90 -1.92 -10.12
CA LEU A 235 -16.83 -0.47 -10.36
C LEU A 235 -18.22 0.16 -10.31
N ARG A 236 -19.22 -0.47 -10.91
CA ARG A 236 -20.60 0.02 -10.94
C ARG A 236 -21.22 0.12 -9.55
N THR A 237 -20.92 -0.83 -8.66
CA THR A 237 -21.51 -0.91 -7.32
C THR A 237 -20.73 -0.16 -6.26
N ALA A 238 -19.45 0.17 -6.50
CA ALA A 238 -18.56 0.80 -5.55
C ALA A 238 -17.86 2.04 -6.14
N PRO A 239 -18.60 3.14 -6.41
CA PRO A 239 -18.04 4.35 -7.02
C PRO A 239 -16.89 4.93 -6.19
N ALA A 240 -15.83 5.40 -6.88
CA ALA A 240 -14.67 6.06 -6.32
C ALA A 240 -13.82 5.20 -5.35
N VAL A 241 -14.03 3.88 -5.33
CA VAL A 241 -13.30 3.00 -4.40
C VAL A 241 -11.80 3.01 -4.70
N TYR A 242 -11.40 2.86 -5.96
CA TYR A 242 -9.99 2.85 -6.34
C TYR A 242 -9.32 4.23 -6.29
N LEU A 243 -10.12 5.31 -6.38
CA LEU A 243 -9.61 6.67 -6.25
C LEU A 243 -9.02 6.94 -4.85
N LYS A 244 -9.57 6.34 -3.79
CA LYS A 244 -9.01 6.46 -2.44
C LYS A 244 -7.57 5.95 -2.38
N TYR A 245 -7.29 4.83 -3.05
CA TYR A 245 -5.97 4.22 -3.11
C TYR A 245 -4.99 5.07 -3.92
N TYR A 246 -5.27 5.23 -5.21
CA TYR A 246 -4.28 5.81 -6.12
C TYR A 246 -4.16 7.33 -6.01
N VAL A 247 -5.26 8.06 -5.92
CA VAL A 247 -5.21 9.52 -5.70
C VAL A 247 -4.66 9.82 -4.31
N GLY A 248 -5.05 9.04 -3.29
CA GLY A 248 -4.47 9.14 -1.96
C GLY A 248 -2.95 8.94 -1.96
N TYR A 249 -2.46 7.93 -2.67
CA TYR A 249 -1.04 7.69 -2.88
C TYR A 249 -0.32 8.85 -3.60
N LEU A 250 -0.93 9.40 -4.64
CA LEU A 250 -0.35 10.55 -5.35
C LEU A 250 -0.25 11.77 -4.45
N GLU A 251 -1.27 12.04 -3.65
CA GLU A 251 -1.27 13.13 -2.67
C GLU A 251 -0.25 12.89 -1.54
N MET A 252 -0.09 11.65 -1.08
CA MET A 252 0.93 11.27 -0.09
C MET A 252 2.35 11.54 -0.62
N ASN A 253 2.63 11.15 -1.86
CA ASN A 253 3.91 11.45 -2.52
C ASN A 253 4.12 12.95 -2.76
N ALA A 254 3.06 13.67 -3.14
CA ALA A 254 3.14 15.12 -3.28
C ALA A 254 3.43 15.81 -1.95
N LEU A 255 2.83 15.33 -0.85
CA LEU A 255 3.10 15.82 0.50
C LEU A 255 4.54 15.53 0.92
N LYS A 256 5.04 14.29 0.66
CA LYS A 256 6.43 13.92 0.91
C LYS A 256 7.40 14.83 0.17
N LYS A 257 7.18 15.06 -1.11
CA LYS A 257 8.02 15.96 -1.91
C LYS A 257 8.01 17.39 -1.41
N ARG A 258 6.87 17.88 -0.91
CA ARG A 258 6.80 19.20 -0.25
C ARG A 258 7.60 19.23 1.04
N ALA A 259 7.56 18.14 1.83
CA ALA A 259 8.34 18.01 3.06
C ALA A 259 9.85 17.96 2.77
N GLU A 260 10.29 17.24 1.75
CA GLU A 260 11.68 17.20 1.27
C GLU A 260 12.18 18.60 0.94
N LEU A 261 11.43 19.37 0.15
CA LEU A 261 11.78 20.72 -0.23
C LEU A 261 11.80 21.69 0.97
N GLN A 262 10.85 21.54 1.90
CA GLN A 262 10.70 22.44 3.03
C GLN A 262 11.72 22.17 4.14
N TRP A 263 12.01 20.91 4.42
CA TRP A 263 12.93 20.53 5.49
C TRP A 263 14.40 20.39 5.04
N SER A 264 14.62 20.32 3.72
CA SER A 264 15.96 20.23 3.12
C SER A 264 16.85 19.22 3.86
N ASP A 265 18.02 19.64 4.39
CA ASP A 265 18.97 18.76 5.10
C ASP A 265 18.38 18.12 6.38
N ASN A 266 17.30 18.64 6.90
CA ASN A 266 16.59 18.08 8.05
C ASN A 266 15.48 17.08 7.65
N PHE A 267 15.35 16.74 6.37
CA PHE A 267 14.41 15.73 5.92
C PHE A 267 14.94 14.31 6.25
N SER A 268 14.04 13.46 6.72
CA SER A 268 14.22 12.02 6.74
C SER A 268 12.86 11.34 6.58
N LEU A 269 12.85 10.11 6.10
CA LEU A 269 11.61 9.32 6.01
C LEU A 269 10.98 9.16 7.38
N LEU A 270 11.75 8.86 8.41
CA LEU A 270 11.28 8.77 9.80
C LEU A 270 10.54 10.04 10.25
N ARG A 271 11.12 11.22 9.95
CA ARG A 271 10.48 12.51 10.28
C ARG A 271 9.18 12.72 9.50
N PHE A 272 9.17 12.35 8.21
CA PHE A 272 7.99 12.48 7.37
C PHE A 272 6.87 11.55 7.82
N HIS A 273 7.17 10.27 8.04
CA HIS A 273 6.19 9.29 8.50
C HIS A 273 5.63 9.66 9.87
N ARG A 274 6.48 10.10 10.81
CA ARG A 274 6.04 10.61 12.09
C ARG A 274 5.08 11.79 11.95
N PHE A 275 5.42 12.76 11.10
CA PHE A 275 4.55 13.91 10.85
C PHE A 275 3.16 13.49 10.33
N VAL A 276 3.09 12.56 9.38
CA VAL A 276 1.83 12.08 8.83
C VAL A 276 1.01 11.36 9.90
N LEU A 277 1.61 10.43 10.62
CA LEU A 277 0.95 9.61 11.64
C LEU A 277 0.47 10.44 12.86
N GLU A 278 1.27 11.40 13.32
CA GLU A 278 0.90 12.33 14.39
C GLU A 278 -0.18 13.34 13.97
N ALA A 279 -0.26 13.66 12.68
CA ALA A 279 -1.38 14.43 12.17
C ALA A 279 -2.69 13.65 12.25
N GLY A 280 -2.62 12.33 12.08
CA GLY A 280 -3.77 11.42 12.04
C GLY A 280 -4.65 11.63 10.80
N PRO A 281 -5.72 10.82 10.65
CA PRO A 281 -6.61 10.90 9.50
C PRO A 281 -7.12 12.33 9.25
N SER A 282 -6.87 12.83 8.04
CA SER A 282 -7.16 14.21 7.62
C SER A 282 -7.21 14.29 6.10
N ASP A 283 -7.75 15.40 5.57
CA ASP A 283 -7.58 15.73 4.17
C ASP A 283 -6.16 16.27 3.89
N PHE A 284 -5.69 16.13 2.65
CA PHE A 284 -4.34 16.54 2.26
C PHE A 284 -4.11 18.06 2.23
N GLU A 285 -5.18 18.86 2.11
CA GLU A 285 -5.06 20.32 2.20
C GLU A 285 -4.67 20.73 3.62
N ASN A 286 -5.33 20.13 4.64
CA ASN A 286 -4.99 20.38 6.04
C ASN A 286 -3.61 19.83 6.41
N LEU A 287 -3.21 18.65 5.91
CA LEU A 287 -1.85 18.14 6.08
C LEU A 287 -0.81 19.10 5.50
N THR A 288 -1.08 19.65 4.31
CA THR A 288 -0.20 20.63 3.68
C THR A 288 -0.11 21.94 4.49
N LYS A 289 -1.23 22.41 5.06
CA LYS A 289 -1.23 23.59 5.96
C LYS A 289 -0.41 23.33 7.23
N ARG A 290 -0.57 22.12 7.84
CA ARG A 290 0.23 21.73 9.01
C ARG A 290 1.72 21.64 8.68
N LEU A 291 2.07 21.06 7.53
CA LEU A 291 3.45 20.98 7.07
C LEU A 291 4.09 22.37 7.01
N LYS A 292 3.42 23.37 6.43
CA LYS A 292 3.91 24.75 6.38
C LYS A 292 4.18 25.34 7.76
N GLN A 293 3.39 24.97 8.76
CA GLN A 293 3.58 25.47 10.14
C GLN A 293 4.81 24.87 10.83
N THR A 294 5.32 23.71 10.39
CA THR A 294 6.53 23.11 10.95
C THR A 294 7.79 23.91 10.60
N ALA A 295 7.80 24.65 9.50
CA ALA A 295 8.91 25.52 9.13
C ALA A 295 9.00 26.77 10.03
N ALA A 296 7.86 27.30 10.51
CA ALA A 296 7.82 28.51 11.32
C ALA A 296 8.31 28.30 12.78
N LYS A 297 8.45 27.04 13.24
CA LYS A 297 8.89 26.72 14.62
C LYS A 297 10.40 26.47 14.74
N THR A 298 11.12 26.41 13.63
CA THR A 298 12.57 26.15 13.58
C THR A 298 13.40 27.40 13.28
N GLY A 299 12.81 28.56 13.16
CA GLY A 299 13.42 29.89 13.12
C GLY A 299 13.07 30.67 14.39
#